data_91e7a1143672051ce4b1cbc4ce77c345
#
_entry.id   91e7a1143672051ce4b1cbc4ce77c345
#
_cell.length_a   1.000
_cell.length_b   1.000
_cell.length_c   1.000
_cell.angle_alpha   90.00
_cell.angle_beta   90.00
_cell.angle_gamma   90.00
#
_symmetry.space_group_name_H-M   'P 1'
#
loop_
_entity.id
_entity.type
_entity.pdbx_description
1 polymer ?
#
loop_
_entity_poly.entity_id
_entity_poly.type
_entity_poly.pdbx_seq_one_letter_code
_entity_poly.pdbx_strand_id
1 'polypeptide(L)'
;MAREVVIDIHEMSLTLPGFEQFEEAQQIRRSSKSVKSCIVEGYGRRRYKADFIKFLIYSIASNDETIDHLETLFETKSLGDKNVFTLLHQKIDVLGKKLNNFIKAVERSHNKFTI
;
A
#
# COMPACT_ATOMS: atom_id res chain seq x y z
N MET A 1 -5.83 -8.13 -3.20
CA MET A 1 -5.85 -7.36 -1.94
C MET A 1 -5.35 -5.93 -2.08
N ALA A 2 -4.23 -5.70 -2.72
CA ALA A 2 -3.74 -4.34 -2.96
C ALA A 2 -4.76 -3.48 -3.74
N ARG A 3 -5.42 -4.08 -4.72
CA ARG A 3 -6.45 -3.42 -5.51
C ARG A 3 -7.63 -2.94 -4.65
N GLU A 4 -8.07 -3.76 -3.70
CA GLU A 4 -9.15 -3.39 -2.78
C GLU A 4 -8.75 -2.22 -1.91
N VAL A 5 -7.51 -2.21 -1.41
CA VAL A 5 -6.98 -1.12 -0.60
C VAL A 5 -6.97 0.18 -1.40
N VAL A 6 -6.54 0.14 -2.67
CA VAL A 6 -6.56 1.33 -3.54
C VAL A 6 -7.97 1.88 -3.66
N ILE A 7 -8.95 1.02 -3.92
CA ILE A 7 -10.35 1.43 -4.08
C ILE A 7 -10.89 2.01 -2.77
N ASP A 8 -10.67 1.33 -1.66
CA ASP A 8 -11.19 1.77 -0.35
C ASP A 8 -10.56 3.09 0.08
N ILE A 9 -9.26 3.26 -0.13
CA ILE A 9 -8.57 4.51 0.16
C ILE A 9 -9.10 5.64 -0.71
N HIS A 10 -9.28 5.37 -1.99
CA HIS A 10 -9.81 6.37 -2.92
C HIS A 10 -11.19 6.86 -2.47
N GLU A 11 -12.11 5.95 -2.20
CA GLU A 11 -13.47 6.27 -1.75
C GLU A 11 -13.45 7.06 -0.43
N MET A 12 -12.67 6.60 0.54
CA MET A 12 -12.52 7.31 1.82
C MET A 12 -12.00 8.72 1.60
N SER A 13 -10.99 8.88 0.74
CA SER A 13 -10.34 10.18 0.52
C SER A 13 -11.28 11.22 -0.06
N LEU A 14 -12.30 10.80 -0.81
CA LEU A 14 -13.28 11.71 -1.38
C LEU A 14 -14.21 12.29 -0.32
N THR A 15 -14.32 11.68 0.85
CA THR A 15 -15.16 12.17 1.96
C THR A 15 -14.43 13.16 2.85
N LEU A 16 -13.14 13.38 2.65
CA LEU A 16 -12.32 14.26 3.48
C LEU A 16 -12.62 15.75 3.20
N PRO A 17 -12.33 16.64 4.17
CA PRO A 17 -12.53 18.08 3.95
C PRO A 17 -11.84 18.61 2.70
N GLY A 18 -12.40 19.68 2.13
CA GLY A 18 -11.89 20.26 0.88
C GLY A 18 -10.41 20.61 0.92
N PHE A 19 -9.92 21.16 2.05
CA PHE A 19 -8.51 21.53 2.16
C PHE A 19 -7.59 20.30 2.11
N GLU A 20 -8.05 19.12 2.55
CA GLU A 20 -7.26 17.91 2.52
C GLU A 20 -7.12 17.34 1.11
N GLN A 21 -8.01 17.71 0.19
CA GLN A 21 -7.97 17.16 -1.16
C GLN A 21 -6.65 17.44 -1.88
N PHE A 22 -5.97 18.53 -1.51
CA PHE A 22 -4.68 18.91 -2.09
C PHE A 22 -3.51 18.63 -1.15
N GLU A 23 -3.75 18.02 0.01
CA GLU A 23 -2.73 17.69 1.00
C GLU A 23 -2.71 16.18 1.25
N GLU A 24 -3.10 15.73 2.46
CA GLU A 24 -3.00 14.32 2.85
C GLU A 24 -3.86 13.39 2.00
N ALA A 25 -5.03 13.85 1.52
CA ALA A 25 -5.86 13.04 0.64
C ALA A 25 -5.11 12.68 -0.65
N GLN A 26 -4.41 13.65 -1.23
CA GLN A 26 -3.60 13.42 -2.41
C GLN A 26 -2.45 12.45 -2.13
N GLN A 27 -1.78 12.63 -0.99
CA GLN A 27 -0.65 11.79 -0.59
C GLN A 27 -1.08 10.34 -0.36
N ILE A 28 -2.18 10.12 0.35
CA ILE A 28 -2.64 8.76 0.64
C ILE A 28 -3.12 8.04 -0.63
N ARG A 29 -3.78 8.76 -1.54
CA ARG A 29 -4.16 8.20 -2.83
C ARG A 29 -2.93 7.78 -3.64
N ARG A 30 -1.90 8.62 -3.64
CA ARG A 30 -0.65 8.36 -4.35
C ARG A 30 0.08 7.15 -3.78
N SER A 31 0.25 7.11 -2.45
CA SER A 31 0.99 6.02 -1.80
C SER A 31 0.28 4.67 -1.97
N SER A 32 -1.05 4.62 -1.83
CA SER A 32 -1.78 3.37 -1.99
C SER A 32 -1.69 2.83 -3.43
N LYS A 33 -1.75 3.71 -4.42
CA LYS A 33 -1.58 3.33 -5.84
C LYS A 33 -0.16 2.81 -6.10
N SER A 34 0.83 3.41 -5.44
CA SER A 34 2.24 2.99 -5.54
C SER A 34 2.43 1.57 -5.02
N VAL A 35 1.74 1.18 -3.94
CA VAL A 35 1.79 -0.21 -3.45
C VAL A 35 1.46 -1.18 -4.57
N LYS A 36 0.34 -0.95 -5.22
CA LYS A 36 -0.14 -1.81 -6.30
C LYS A 36 0.78 -1.79 -7.51
N SER A 37 1.17 -0.60 -7.98
CA SER A 37 1.99 -0.48 -9.19
C SER A 37 3.38 -1.07 -9.00
N CYS A 38 3.97 -0.99 -7.81
CA CYS A 38 5.25 -1.63 -7.51
C CYS A 38 5.14 -3.16 -7.54
N ILE A 39 4.02 -3.72 -7.08
CA ILE A 39 3.79 -5.17 -7.17
C ILE A 39 3.73 -5.60 -8.65
N VAL A 40 2.98 -4.88 -9.46
CA VAL A 40 2.83 -5.18 -10.89
C VAL A 40 4.18 -5.07 -11.60
N GLU A 41 4.92 -4.01 -11.33
CA GLU A 41 6.22 -3.80 -11.95
C GLU A 41 7.23 -4.84 -11.51
N GLY A 42 7.22 -5.21 -10.24
CA GLY A 42 8.07 -6.27 -9.72
C GLY A 42 7.78 -7.61 -10.39
N TYR A 43 6.50 -7.96 -10.52
CA TYR A 43 6.11 -9.20 -11.17
C TYR A 43 6.53 -9.23 -12.64
N GLY A 44 6.46 -8.10 -13.34
CA GLY A 44 6.95 -7.98 -14.71
C GLY A 44 8.45 -8.24 -14.84
N ARG A 45 9.19 -8.07 -13.74
CA ARG A 45 10.64 -8.29 -13.66
C ARG A 45 11.01 -9.58 -12.94
N ARG A 46 10.05 -10.48 -12.72
CA ARG A 46 10.26 -11.70 -11.92
C ARG A 46 11.35 -12.63 -12.45
N ARG A 47 11.70 -12.49 -13.70
CA ARG A 47 12.82 -13.20 -14.31
C ARG A 47 14.14 -12.88 -13.61
N TYR A 48 14.27 -11.65 -13.10
CA TYR A 48 15.45 -11.17 -12.40
C TYR A 48 15.10 -11.04 -10.92
N LYS A 49 15.50 -12.03 -10.15
CA LYS A 49 15.12 -12.14 -8.73
C LYS A 49 15.42 -10.87 -7.94
N ALA A 50 16.62 -10.29 -8.13
CA ALA A 50 17.02 -9.09 -7.41
C ALA A 50 16.09 -7.90 -7.74
N ASP A 51 15.72 -7.73 -9.00
CA ASP A 51 14.79 -6.68 -9.40
C ASP A 51 13.40 -6.93 -8.83
N PHE A 52 12.93 -8.16 -8.87
CA PHE A 52 11.64 -8.54 -8.31
C PHE A 52 11.56 -8.16 -6.83
N ILE A 53 12.54 -8.56 -6.04
CA ILE A 53 12.63 -8.25 -4.60
C ILE A 53 12.68 -6.74 -4.38
N LYS A 54 13.46 -6.02 -5.16
CA LYS A 54 13.59 -4.58 -5.07
C LYS A 54 12.24 -3.86 -5.18
N PHE A 55 11.43 -4.22 -6.18
CA PHE A 55 10.12 -3.60 -6.37
C PHE A 55 9.12 -4.02 -5.29
N LEU A 56 9.23 -5.24 -4.77
CA LEU A 56 8.41 -5.66 -3.63
C LEU A 56 8.76 -4.87 -2.37
N ILE A 57 10.03 -4.57 -2.16
CA ILE A 57 10.47 -3.71 -1.06
C ILE A 57 9.91 -2.30 -1.23
N TYR A 58 9.92 -1.75 -2.44
CA TYR A 58 9.31 -0.46 -2.72
C TYR A 58 7.80 -0.48 -2.41
N SER A 59 7.13 -1.58 -2.72
CA SER A 59 5.72 -1.75 -2.40
C SER A 59 5.47 -1.70 -0.90
N ILE A 60 6.30 -2.36 -0.11
CA ILE A 60 6.21 -2.32 1.36
C ILE A 60 6.42 -0.90 1.88
N ALA A 61 7.42 -0.19 1.37
CA ALA A 61 7.67 1.19 1.78
C ALA A 61 6.46 2.09 1.48
N SER A 62 5.83 1.92 0.32
CA SER A 62 4.62 2.65 -0.03
C SER A 62 3.44 2.27 0.87
N ASN A 63 3.36 1.02 1.30
CA ASN A 63 2.34 0.55 2.22
C ASN A 63 2.51 1.20 3.60
N ASP A 64 3.75 1.29 4.08
CA ASP A 64 4.06 1.98 5.34
C ASP A 64 3.71 3.45 5.26
N GLU A 65 3.98 4.12 4.14
CA GLU A 65 3.56 5.50 3.91
C GLU A 65 2.04 5.65 3.98
N THR A 66 1.31 4.68 3.41
CA THR A 66 -0.15 4.71 3.41
C THR A 66 -0.68 4.63 4.83
N ILE A 67 -0.09 3.79 5.68
CA ILE A 67 -0.44 3.72 7.11
C ILE A 67 -0.15 5.05 7.79
N ASP A 68 0.99 5.65 7.55
CA ASP A 68 1.38 6.92 8.14
C ASP A 68 0.37 8.03 7.78
N HIS A 69 0.02 8.14 6.51
CA HIS A 69 -0.96 9.12 6.06
C HIS A 69 -2.35 8.87 6.66
N LEU A 70 -2.75 7.61 6.78
CA LEU A 70 -4.04 7.25 7.38
C LEU A 70 -4.07 7.65 8.86
N GLU A 71 -2.99 7.37 9.59
CA GLU A 71 -2.87 7.73 10.99
C GLU A 71 -2.89 9.27 11.16
N THR A 72 -2.19 9.99 10.30
CA THR A 72 -2.19 11.46 10.32
C THR A 72 -3.59 12.01 10.10
N LEU A 73 -4.33 11.48 9.14
CA LEU A 73 -5.70 11.91 8.87
C LEU A 73 -6.61 11.70 10.09
N PHE A 74 -6.43 10.60 10.80
CA PHE A 74 -7.22 10.30 11.99
C PHE A 74 -6.81 11.18 13.18
N GLU A 75 -5.51 11.34 13.41
CA GLU A 75 -4.97 12.15 14.49
C GLU A 75 -5.33 13.62 14.35
N THR A 76 -5.35 14.13 13.12
CA THR A 76 -5.74 15.52 12.83
C THR A 76 -7.25 15.71 12.75
N LYS A 77 -8.02 14.64 12.89
CA LYS A 77 -9.48 14.61 12.84
C LYS A 77 -10.08 14.93 11.47
N SER A 78 -9.27 14.96 10.42
CA SER A 78 -9.79 15.08 9.05
C SER A 78 -10.59 13.84 8.68
N LEU A 79 -10.17 12.66 9.13
CA LEU A 79 -10.95 11.44 9.08
C LEU A 79 -11.55 11.23 10.47
N GLY A 80 -12.85 11.51 10.61
CA GLY A 80 -13.53 11.45 11.90
C GLY A 80 -14.14 10.09 12.24
N ASP A 81 -14.38 9.26 11.24
CA ASP A 81 -15.04 7.95 11.44
C ASP A 81 -14.02 6.90 11.91
N LYS A 82 -14.10 6.56 13.20
CA LYS A 82 -13.21 5.58 13.82
C LYS A 82 -13.37 4.19 13.20
N ASN A 83 -14.56 3.81 12.80
CA ASN A 83 -14.80 2.49 12.20
C ASN A 83 -14.13 2.39 10.83
N VAL A 84 -14.22 3.41 10.03
CA VAL A 84 -13.53 3.49 8.73
C VAL A 84 -12.02 3.42 8.94
N PHE A 85 -11.50 4.21 9.88
CA PHE A 85 -10.06 4.21 10.19
C PHE A 85 -9.60 2.81 10.59
N THR A 86 -10.28 2.19 11.54
CA THR A 86 -9.90 0.87 12.06
C THR A 86 -9.90 -0.19 10.96
N LEU A 87 -10.94 -0.20 10.13
CA LEU A 87 -11.07 -1.17 9.05
C LEU A 87 -9.96 -1.01 8.00
N LEU A 88 -9.70 0.23 7.58
CA LEU A 88 -8.65 0.50 6.61
C LEU A 88 -7.27 0.20 7.16
N HIS A 89 -6.99 0.61 8.38
CA HIS A 89 -5.72 0.36 9.05
C HIS A 89 -5.44 -1.15 9.11
N GLN A 90 -6.45 -1.94 9.47
CA GLN A 90 -6.35 -3.39 9.54
C GLN A 90 -6.05 -4.01 8.17
N LYS A 91 -6.76 -3.58 7.13
CA LYS A 91 -6.53 -4.08 5.76
C LYS A 91 -5.11 -3.79 5.28
N ILE A 92 -4.63 -2.57 5.50
CA ILE A 92 -3.29 -2.17 5.08
C ILE A 92 -2.22 -2.93 5.86
N ASP A 93 -2.43 -3.13 7.16
CA ASP A 93 -1.52 -3.90 8.00
C ASP A 93 -1.42 -5.36 7.52
N VAL A 94 -2.55 -5.99 7.22
CA VAL A 94 -2.58 -7.35 6.68
C VAL A 94 -1.87 -7.43 5.34
N LEU A 95 -2.08 -6.43 4.48
CA LEU A 95 -1.39 -6.36 3.19
C LEU A 95 0.13 -6.31 3.38
N GLY A 96 0.60 -5.50 4.32
CA GLY A 96 2.03 -5.40 4.64
C GLY A 96 2.61 -6.74 5.08
N LYS A 97 1.89 -7.47 5.94
CA LYS A 97 2.32 -8.80 6.39
C LYS A 97 2.39 -9.79 5.23
N LYS A 98 1.42 -9.78 4.35
CA LYS A 98 1.40 -10.64 3.17
C LYS A 98 2.56 -10.32 2.22
N LEU A 99 2.85 -9.05 2.01
CA LEU A 99 3.98 -8.62 1.18
C LEU A 99 5.31 -9.07 1.78
N ASN A 100 5.49 -8.92 3.09
CA ASN A 100 6.70 -9.39 3.78
C ASN A 100 6.87 -10.90 3.63
N ASN A 101 5.81 -11.66 3.82
CA ASN A 101 5.85 -13.12 3.66
C ASN A 101 6.16 -13.51 2.21
N PHE A 102 5.61 -12.79 1.26
CA PHE A 102 5.88 -13.05 -0.15
C PHE A 102 7.34 -12.76 -0.51
N ILE A 103 7.91 -11.66 -0.01
CA ILE A 103 9.32 -11.35 -0.22
C ILE A 103 10.20 -12.48 0.33
N LYS A 104 9.91 -12.97 1.53
CA LYS A 104 10.66 -14.09 2.13
C LYS A 104 10.57 -15.34 1.25
N ALA A 105 9.40 -15.61 0.70
CA ALA A 105 9.21 -16.75 -0.20
C ALA A 105 10.04 -16.59 -1.48
N VAL A 106 10.06 -15.39 -2.06
CA VAL A 106 10.86 -15.11 -3.26
C VAL A 106 12.35 -15.24 -2.95
N GLU A 107 12.79 -14.72 -1.80
CA GLU A 107 14.20 -14.80 -1.38
C GLU A 107 14.68 -16.24 -1.25
N ARG A 108 13.83 -17.13 -0.74
CA ARG A 108 14.16 -18.55 -0.54
C ARG A 108 14.06 -19.39 -1.81
N SER A 109 13.40 -18.90 -2.84
CA SER A 109 13.21 -19.69 -4.07
C SER A 109 14.36 -19.52 -5.03
N HIS A 110 14.73 -20.64 -5.69
CA HIS A 110 15.73 -20.63 -6.76
C HIS A 110 14.99 -20.81 -8.08
N ASN A 111 14.99 -19.81 -8.93
CA ASN A 111 14.43 -19.87 -10.29
C ASN A 111 12.91 -20.15 -10.37
N LYS A 112 12.21 -20.19 -9.23
CA LYS A 112 10.78 -20.51 -9.20
C LYS A 112 9.95 -19.48 -9.98
N PHE A 113 10.38 -18.22 -10.00
CA PHE A 113 9.68 -17.12 -10.67
C PHE A 113 10.35 -16.71 -11.98
N THR A 114 11.38 -17.44 -12.38
CA THR A 114 12.08 -17.20 -13.65
C THR A 114 11.27 -17.77 -14.80
N ILE A 115 11.21 -17.06 -15.88
CA ILE A 115 10.51 -17.51 -17.10
C ILE A 115 11.50 -18.21 -18.04
#